data_0f87613a0de905651c231451f9b5980e
#
_entry.id   0f87613a0de905651c231451f9b5980e
#
_cell.length_a   1.000
_cell.length_b   1.000
_cell.length_c   1.000
_cell.angle_alpha   90.00
_cell.angle_beta   90.00
_cell.angle_gamma   90.00
#
_symmetry.space_group_name_H-M   'P 1'
#
loop_
_entity.id
_entity.type
_entity.pdbx_description
1 polymer ?
#
loop_
_entity_poly.entity_id
_entity_poly.type
_entity_poly.pdbx_seq_one_letter_code
_entity_poly.pdbx_strand_id
1 'polypeptide(L)'
;MLEKLIDAAIGRKKADVVLKNGKFVNVFTGEICEGDIAIEGGKIAGFGSYEGEREIDIAGKIAVPGLIDAHVHIESSQLSPEEFARLVLPRGTTTVIADPHEITNVCGIAGAKYIADAAAKTPLEAKVMLPSCVPATAFETSGAQLTGADTEKYIREPFLYGLGEFMNYPGVIFKDPEAMKKLEAAASAGKLVDGHAPDTSGLGLNAYIAAGISTDHECTSPAEAEEKVSKGMYVHLREGSATRNVAVNCKAVNERNLRRFMFCTDDRHAADIRAKGHLDNALRVAVRAGMDPVHAVIAATLNTAECYSLSGKGAIAPGRDADIAVFDDLKDFNCALVLKGGKVVAQEGKPLFASSEKYLPDAVRNTVHVGEVPASAFRLALKGKRARVIRLIPDNVVTEELIREVESRDGDVVLGGTDLLKLAVVERHHGTGNIAVGLLEGYGLKNGAIAL
;
A
#
# COMPACT_ATOMS: atom_id res chain seq x y z
N MET A 1 33.58 -1.94 -7.95
CA MET A 1 32.56 -1.49 -6.95
C MET A 1 32.83 -2.09 -5.58
N LEU A 2 32.95 -3.41 -5.45
CA LEU A 2 33.15 -4.10 -4.15
C LEU A 2 34.44 -3.65 -3.43
N GLU A 3 35.57 -3.56 -4.13
CA GLU A 3 36.84 -3.11 -3.56
C GLU A 3 36.76 -1.71 -2.95
N LYS A 4 36.12 -0.77 -3.65
CA LYS A 4 35.93 0.60 -3.14
C LYS A 4 35.08 0.62 -1.88
N LEU A 5 34.01 -0.21 -1.83
CA LEU A 5 33.17 -0.35 -0.65
C LEU A 5 33.97 -0.89 0.54
N ILE A 6 34.79 -1.91 0.31
CA ILE A 6 35.69 -2.48 1.34
C ILE A 6 36.68 -1.43 1.82
N ASP A 7 37.33 -0.68 0.91
CA ASP A 7 38.31 0.34 1.28
C ASP A 7 37.67 1.49 2.09
N ALA A 8 36.46 1.92 1.72
CA ALA A 8 35.69 2.89 2.50
C ALA A 8 35.28 2.31 3.88
N ALA A 9 34.85 1.05 3.93
CA ALA A 9 34.42 0.40 5.16
C ALA A 9 35.53 0.29 6.20
N ILE A 10 36.79 0.08 5.77
CA ILE A 10 37.96 -0.01 6.67
C ILE A 10 38.73 1.30 6.80
N GLY A 11 38.21 2.40 6.24
CA GLY A 11 38.79 3.74 6.36
C GLY A 11 40.07 3.96 5.53
N ARG A 12 40.37 3.14 4.52
CA ARG A 12 41.52 3.34 3.61
C ARG A 12 41.31 4.48 2.63
N LYS A 13 40.03 4.81 2.37
CA LYS A 13 39.63 5.94 1.55
C LYS A 13 38.47 6.68 2.21
N LYS A 14 38.29 7.94 1.87
CA LYS A 14 37.04 8.67 2.19
C LYS A 14 35.87 8.04 1.49
N ALA A 15 34.73 7.92 2.19
CA ALA A 15 33.49 7.49 1.60
C ALA A 15 32.89 8.58 0.68
N ASP A 16 32.09 8.22 -0.30
CA ASP A 16 31.43 9.20 -1.17
C ASP A 16 30.58 10.20 -0.38
N VAL A 17 29.81 9.69 0.59
CA VAL A 17 28.95 10.49 1.49
C VAL A 17 29.06 9.96 2.90
N VAL A 18 29.11 10.87 3.89
CA VAL A 18 28.99 10.52 5.31
C VAL A 18 27.91 11.37 5.97
N LEU A 19 26.97 10.71 6.65
CA LEU A 19 26.04 11.39 7.55
C LEU A 19 26.74 11.52 8.91
N LYS A 20 26.92 12.77 9.37
CA LYS A 20 27.72 13.12 10.55
C LYS A 20 26.87 13.47 11.76
N ASN A 21 27.40 13.20 12.94
CA ASN A 21 26.93 13.75 14.24
C ASN A 21 25.47 13.32 14.59
N GLY A 22 24.92 12.29 13.97
CA GLY A 22 23.56 11.84 14.21
C GLY A 22 23.45 10.59 15.05
N LYS A 23 22.21 10.21 15.30
CA LYS A 23 21.86 8.88 15.83
C LYS A 23 21.24 8.06 14.74
N PHE A 24 21.25 6.74 14.89
CA PHE A 24 20.53 5.86 13.97
C PHE A 24 19.91 4.67 14.72
N VAL A 25 18.80 4.17 14.17
CA VAL A 25 18.15 2.96 14.70
C VAL A 25 18.86 1.73 14.11
N ASN A 26 19.44 0.92 14.98
CA ASN A 26 19.90 -0.41 14.64
C ASN A 26 18.72 -1.38 14.76
N VAL A 27 18.10 -1.68 13.63
CA VAL A 27 16.89 -2.53 13.56
C VAL A 27 17.16 -4.00 13.91
N PHE A 28 18.42 -4.45 13.97
CA PHE A 28 18.79 -5.82 14.36
C PHE A 28 18.84 -6.00 15.87
N THR A 29 19.26 -4.96 16.60
CA THR A 29 19.42 -5.01 18.07
C THR A 29 18.30 -4.26 18.80
N GLY A 30 17.53 -3.41 18.08
CA GLY A 30 16.51 -2.55 18.69
C GLY A 30 17.09 -1.35 19.45
N GLU A 31 18.34 -0.97 19.20
CA GLU A 31 19.03 0.10 19.89
C GLU A 31 19.10 1.38 19.04
N ILE A 32 19.13 2.52 19.69
CA ILE A 32 19.49 3.79 19.07
C ILE A 32 20.99 4.00 19.29
N CYS A 33 21.76 3.91 18.20
CA CYS A 33 23.21 4.04 18.21
C CYS A 33 23.64 5.46 17.84
N GLU A 34 24.82 5.88 18.30
CA GLU A 34 25.50 7.10 17.88
C GLU A 34 26.65 6.77 16.94
N GLY A 35 26.91 7.62 15.96
CA GLY A 35 28.03 7.48 15.03
C GLY A 35 27.69 7.97 13.63
N ASP A 36 28.75 8.18 12.85
CA ASP A 36 28.63 8.53 11.43
C ASP A 36 28.14 7.33 10.63
N ILE A 37 27.45 7.59 9.55
CA ILE A 37 27.05 6.56 8.56
C ILE A 37 27.79 6.83 7.26
N ALA A 38 28.73 5.92 6.89
CA ALA A 38 29.50 6.01 5.66
C ALA A 38 28.80 5.30 4.50
N ILE A 39 28.78 5.96 3.35
CA ILE A 39 28.12 5.50 2.13
C ILE A 39 29.11 5.53 0.97
N GLU A 40 29.23 4.41 0.25
CA GLU A 40 30.11 4.28 -0.92
C GLU A 40 29.39 3.56 -2.04
N GLY A 41 29.34 4.16 -3.23
CA GLY A 41 28.72 3.55 -4.42
C GLY A 41 27.24 3.21 -4.24
N GLY A 42 26.52 3.98 -3.41
CA GLY A 42 25.11 3.77 -3.11
C GLY A 42 24.83 2.69 -2.06
N LYS A 43 25.86 2.13 -1.43
CA LYS A 43 25.77 1.15 -0.36
C LYS A 43 26.29 1.75 0.95
N ILE A 44 25.77 1.25 2.06
CA ILE A 44 26.32 1.56 3.38
C ILE A 44 27.65 0.84 3.52
N ALA A 45 28.75 1.59 3.74
CA ALA A 45 30.07 1.04 3.99
C ALA A 45 30.21 0.63 5.48
N GLY A 46 29.65 1.43 6.40
CA GLY A 46 29.70 1.16 7.82
C GLY A 46 29.12 2.28 8.64
N PHE A 47 29.19 2.13 9.95
CA PHE A 47 28.87 3.17 10.93
C PHE A 47 29.98 3.22 12.00
N GLY A 48 30.22 4.43 12.54
CA GLY A 48 31.32 4.66 13.49
C GLY A 48 31.93 6.04 13.29
N SER A 49 33.26 6.12 13.13
CA SER A 49 33.96 7.37 12.79
C SER A 49 34.51 7.29 11.38
N TYR A 50 34.02 8.12 10.48
CA TYR A 50 34.35 8.11 9.06
C TYR A 50 34.58 9.52 8.52
N GLU A 51 35.42 9.63 7.47
CA GLU A 51 35.56 10.82 6.64
C GLU A 51 34.88 10.62 5.28
N GLY A 52 34.19 11.65 4.78
CA GLY A 52 33.51 11.65 3.49
C GLY A 52 34.08 12.67 2.52
N GLU A 53 33.94 12.41 1.20
CA GLU A 53 34.11 13.45 0.17
C GLU A 53 33.04 14.53 0.32
N ARG A 54 31.82 14.09 0.66
CA ARG A 54 30.70 14.94 1.06
C ARG A 54 30.23 14.55 2.45
N GLU A 55 30.19 15.51 3.34
CA GLU A 55 29.66 15.31 4.70
C GLU A 55 28.32 16.06 4.85
N ILE A 56 27.34 15.39 5.45
CA ILE A 56 26.02 15.93 5.73
C ILE A 56 25.80 15.87 7.23
N ASP A 57 25.71 17.01 7.86
CA ASP A 57 25.46 17.10 9.31
C ASP A 57 23.98 16.80 9.61
N ILE A 58 23.74 15.79 10.43
CA ILE A 58 22.44 15.40 10.94
C ILE A 58 22.35 15.48 12.47
N ALA A 59 23.14 16.39 13.07
CA ALA A 59 23.14 16.61 14.52
C ALA A 59 21.72 16.83 15.07
N GLY A 60 21.42 16.16 16.17
CA GLY A 60 20.10 16.22 16.83
C GLY A 60 18.99 15.43 16.14
N LYS A 61 19.28 14.73 15.04
CA LYS A 61 18.32 13.93 14.28
C LYS A 61 18.62 12.44 14.38
N ILE A 62 17.65 11.62 13.93
CA ILE A 62 17.75 10.17 13.96
C ILE A 62 17.56 9.62 12.56
N ALA A 63 18.57 8.89 12.08
CA ALA A 63 18.50 8.15 10.82
C ALA A 63 17.83 6.78 11.05
N VAL A 64 16.93 6.42 10.16
CA VAL A 64 16.34 5.08 10.10
C VAL A 64 16.50 4.52 8.69
N PRO A 65 16.39 3.21 8.45
CA PRO A 65 16.31 2.69 7.10
C PRO A 65 15.14 3.34 6.38
N GLY A 66 15.24 3.55 5.08
CA GLY A 66 14.13 4.05 4.28
C GLY A 66 12.88 3.21 4.49
N LEU A 67 11.75 3.86 4.78
CA LEU A 67 10.50 3.17 5.06
C LEU A 67 10.02 2.40 3.84
N ILE A 68 9.43 1.22 4.09
CA ILE A 68 8.91 0.32 3.06
C ILE A 68 7.42 0.12 3.30
N ASP A 69 6.60 0.59 2.38
CA ASP A 69 5.15 0.36 2.41
C ASP A 69 4.86 -1.07 1.95
N ALA A 70 4.28 -1.87 2.84
CA ALA A 70 4.09 -3.30 2.60
C ALA A 70 2.92 -3.61 1.67
N HIS A 71 2.03 -2.65 1.41
CA HIS A 71 0.89 -2.80 0.49
C HIS A 71 0.28 -1.45 0.17
N VAL A 72 0.19 -1.10 -1.11
CA VAL A 72 -0.38 0.16 -1.57
C VAL A 72 -1.01 0.03 -2.96
N HIS A 73 -2.13 0.71 -3.16
CA HIS A 73 -2.72 1.01 -4.47
C HIS A 73 -2.33 2.43 -4.86
N ILE A 74 -1.36 2.58 -5.76
CA ILE A 74 -0.89 3.90 -6.21
C ILE A 74 -2.05 4.69 -6.83
N GLU A 75 -2.94 4.00 -7.51
CA GLU A 75 -4.12 4.53 -8.19
C GLU A 75 -5.09 5.22 -7.23
N SER A 76 -5.26 4.70 -6.02
CA SER A 76 -6.13 5.29 -4.99
C SER A 76 -5.66 6.67 -4.54
N SER A 77 -4.39 7.00 -4.77
CA SER A 77 -3.89 8.36 -4.58
C SER A 77 -4.40 9.35 -5.62
N GLN A 78 -4.94 8.86 -6.74
CA GLN A 78 -5.34 9.64 -7.94
C GLN A 78 -4.16 10.36 -8.60
N LEU A 79 -2.95 9.86 -8.41
CA LEU A 79 -1.72 10.40 -8.99
C LEU A 79 -1.09 9.40 -9.95
N SER A 80 -0.32 9.90 -10.92
CA SER A 80 0.61 9.04 -11.65
C SER A 80 1.72 8.56 -10.72
N PRO A 81 2.39 7.41 -11.01
CA PRO A 81 3.48 6.92 -10.19
C PRO A 81 4.59 7.94 -9.95
N GLU A 82 4.86 8.81 -10.94
CA GLU A 82 5.87 9.87 -10.83
C GLU A 82 5.47 10.94 -9.80
N GLU A 83 4.20 11.37 -9.79
CA GLU A 83 3.72 12.36 -8.83
C GLU A 83 3.50 11.71 -7.44
N PHE A 84 3.12 10.45 -7.40
CA PHE A 84 3.09 9.70 -6.14
C PHE A 84 4.47 9.64 -5.50
N ALA A 85 5.52 9.32 -6.27
CA ALA A 85 6.90 9.32 -5.78
C ALA A 85 7.34 10.68 -5.21
N ARG A 86 6.93 11.79 -5.87
CA ARG A 86 7.22 13.15 -5.40
C ARG A 86 6.52 13.49 -4.08
N LEU A 87 5.43 12.81 -3.80
CA LEU A 87 4.65 13.04 -2.58
C LEU A 87 5.13 12.18 -1.40
N VAL A 88 5.53 10.91 -1.66
CA VAL A 88 5.85 9.96 -0.57
C VAL A 88 7.32 9.91 -0.19
N LEU A 89 8.25 10.15 -1.14
CA LEU A 89 9.69 10.20 -0.83
C LEU A 89 10.03 11.24 0.23
N PRO A 90 9.49 12.47 0.19
CA PRO A 90 9.73 13.47 1.23
C PRO A 90 9.18 13.09 2.62
N ARG A 91 8.40 12.00 2.70
CA ARG A 91 7.87 11.44 3.95
C ARG A 91 8.70 10.26 4.49
N GLY A 92 9.82 9.94 3.82
CA GLY A 92 10.71 8.86 4.23
C GLY A 92 10.42 7.50 3.59
N THR A 93 9.34 7.35 2.81
CA THR A 93 9.03 6.11 2.12
C THR A 93 9.87 5.98 0.86
N THR A 94 10.75 4.98 0.80
CA THR A 94 11.71 4.78 -0.30
C THR A 94 11.39 3.58 -1.20
N THR A 95 10.54 2.70 -0.69
CA THR A 95 10.12 1.48 -1.39
C THR A 95 8.65 1.20 -1.09
N VAL A 96 7.92 0.68 -2.08
CA VAL A 96 6.52 0.28 -1.93
C VAL A 96 6.28 -1.09 -2.58
N ILE A 97 5.40 -1.88 -1.99
CA ILE A 97 4.82 -3.08 -2.60
C ILE A 97 3.49 -2.64 -3.20
N ALA A 98 3.44 -2.50 -4.50
CA ALA A 98 2.29 -1.95 -5.22
C ALA A 98 1.43 -3.05 -5.83
N ASP A 99 0.16 -3.09 -5.48
CA ASP A 99 -0.84 -3.95 -6.13
C ASP A 99 -1.74 -3.10 -7.03
N PRO A 100 -1.48 -3.05 -8.35
CA PRO A 100 -2.18 -2.18 -9.27
C PRO A 100 -3.47 -2.82 -9.81
N HIS A 101 -4.35 -3.32 -8.93
CA HIS A 101 -5.53 -4.04 -9.40
C HIS A 101 -6.58 -3.12 -10.02
N GLU A 102 -6.67 -1.84 -9.66
CA GLU A 102 -7.63 -0.91 -10.23
C GLU A 102 -7.34 -0.63 -11.71
N ILE A 103 -6.11 -0.24 -12.02
CA ILE A 103 -5.76 -0.01 -13.44
C ILE A 103 -5.71 -1.31 -14.23
N THR A 104 -5.36 -2.42 -13.59
CA THR A 104 -5.39 -3.75 -14.22
C THR A 104 -6.83 -4.18 -14.51
N ASN A 105 -7.79 -3.83 -13.65
CA ASN A 105 -9.22 -4.06 -13.90
C ASN A 105 -9.74 -3.29 -15.13
N VAL A 106 -9.06 -2.19 -15.49
CA VAL A 106 -9.40 -1.38 -16.67
C VAL A 106 -8.64 -1.81 -17.91
N CYS A 107 -7.31 -2.02 -17.79
CA CYS A 107 -6.38 -2.16 -18.93
C CYS A 107 -5.68 -3.53 -18.99
N GLY A 108 -6.02 -4.46 -18.10
CA GLY A 108 -5.33 -5.76 -18.02
C GLY A 108 -3.87 -5.59 -17.62
N ILE A 109 -3.03 -6.52 -18.04
CA ILE A 109 -1.60 -6.53 -17.71
C ILE A 109 -0.86 -5.26 -18.16
N ALA A 110 -1.37 -4.55 -19.17
CA ALA A 110 -0.79 -3.27 -19.61
C ALA A 110 -0.88 -2.20 -18.52
N GLY A 111 -1.92 -2.25 -17.66
CA GLY A 111 -2.06 -1.37 -16.51
C GLY A 111 -0.98 -1.63 -15.47
N ALA A 112 -0.76 -2.89 -15.08
CA ALA A 112 0.30 -3.26 -14.14
C ALA A 112 1.68 -2.89 -14.68
N LYS A 113 1.92 -3.11 -15.98
CA LYS A 113 3.18 -2.72 -16.63
C LYS A 113 3.38 -1.21 -16.65
N TYR A 114 2.32 -0.44 -16.86
CA TYR A 114 2.38 1.03 -16.78
C TYR A 114 2.87 1.50 -15.41
N ILE A 115 2.30 0.97 -14.32
CA ILE A 115 2.73 1.32 -12.96
C ILE A 115 4.22 1.02 -12.76
N ALA A 116 4.67 -0.17 -13.19
CA ALA A 116 6.08 -0.55 -13.07
C ALA A 116 7.01 0.37 -13.87
N ASP A 117 6.70 0.61 -15.15
CA ASP A 117 7.53 1.41 -16.04
C ASP A 117 7.58 2.90 -15.63
N ALA A 118 6.46 3.44 -15.16
CA ALA A 118 6.38 4.83 -14.69
C ALA A 118 7.14 5.03 -13.38
N ALA A 119 6.96 4.11 -12.41
CA ALA A 119 7.69 4.15 -11.15
C ALA A 119 9.20 4.02 -11.36
N ALA A 120 9.66 3.18 -12.29
CA ALA A 120 11.07 2.98 -12.62
C ALA A 120 11.78 4.25 -13.13
N LYS A 121 11.03 5.28 -13.53
CA LYS A 121 11.57 6.60 -13.94
C LYS A 121 11.80 7.54 -12.76
N THR A 122 11.54 7.10 -11.55
CA THR A 122 11.65 7.87 -10.31
C THR A 122 12.65 7.23 -9.36
N PRO A 123 13.09 7.92 -8.30
CA PRO A 123 13.86 7.29 -7.25
C PRO A 123 13.05 6.33 -6.35
N LEU A 124 11.72 6.38 -6.38
CA LEU A 124 10.88 5.45 -5.61
C LEU A 124 10.99 4.04 -6.20
N GLU A 125 11.28 3.08 -5.37
CA GLU A 125 11.29 1.68 -5.81
C GLU A 125 9.91 1.06 -5.61
N ALA A 126 9.23 0.70 -6.69
CA ALA A 126 7.98 -0.03 -6.65
C ALA A 126 8.21 -1.51 -7.01
N LYS A 127 7.84 -2.39 -6.09
CA LYS A 127 7.74 -3.84 -6.31
C LYS A 127 6.29 -4.13 -6.70
N VAL A 128 6.06 -4.29 -7.99
CA VAL A 128 4.69 -4.43 -8.53
C VAL A 128 4.25 -5.88 -8.43
N MET A 129 3.08 -6.10 -7.82
CA MET A 129 2.45 -7.40 -7.72
C MET A 129 1.58 -7.66 -8.94
N LEU A 130 1.38 -8.93 -9.31
CA LEU A 130 0.36 -9.31 -10.27
C LEU A 130 -0.99 -9.36 -9.55
N PRO A 131 -1.99 -8.54 -9.92
CA PRO A 131 -3.28 -8.58 -9.26
C PRO A 131 -3.94 -9.96 -9.37
N SER A 132 -4.44 -10.49 -8.26
CA SER A 132 -5.06 -11.80 -8.19
C SER A 132 -6.54 -11.79 -8.57
N CYS A 133 -7.22 -10.68 -8.30
CA CYS A 133 -8.67 -10.53 -8.39
C CYS A 133 -9.05 -9.43 -9.40
N VAL A 134 -9.08 -9.79 -10.68
CA VAL A 134 -9.48 -8.90 -11.78
C VAL A 134 -10.50 -9.64 -12.67
N PRO A 135 -11.79 -9.26 -12.61
CA PRO A 135 -12.42 -8.36 -11.63
C PRO A 135 -12.41 -8.92 -10.20
N ALA A 136 -12.72 -8.08 -9.20
CA ALA A 136 -12.79 -8.50 -7.81
C ALA A 136 -13.90 -9.54 -7.57
N THR A 137 -15.03 -9.43 -8.27
CA THR A 137 -16.14 -10.38 -8.21
C THR A 137 -16.69 -10.71 -9.61
N ALA A 138 -17.37 -11.84 -9.73
CA ALA A 138 -18.07 -12.22 -10.95
C ALA A 138 -19.31 -11.36 -11.28
N PHE A 139 -19.70 -10.47 -10.36
CA PHE A 139 -20.85 -9.57 -10.54
C PHE A 139 -20.48 -8.26 -11.22
N GLU A 140 -19.20 -8.00 -11.40
CA GLU A 140 -18.69 -6.76 -11.98
C GLU A 140 -18.53 -6.88 -13.49
N THR A 141 -18.78 -5.78 -14.20
CA THR A 141 -18.32 -5.58 -15.57
C THR A 141 -17.00 -4.83 -15.53
N SER A 142 -15.93 -5.52 -15.92
CA SER A 142 -14.57 -4.97 -15.95
C SER A 142 -14.08 -4.69 -17.36
N GLY A 143 -13.09 -3.81 -17.50
CA GLY A 143 -12.41 -3.56 -18.78
C GLY A 143 -11.50 -4.70 -19.20
N ALA A 144 -11.02 -5.49 -18.22
CA ALA A 144 -10.17 -6.66 -18.45
C ALA A 144 -10.48 -7.76 -17.45
N GLN A 145 -9.98 -8.97 -17.74
CA GLN A 145 -10.08 -10.12 -16.86
C GLN A 145 -8.72 -10.82 -16.79
N LEU A 146 -8.28 -11.21 -15.60
CA LEU A 146 -7.12 -12.05 -15.38
C LEU A 146 -7.55 -13.42 -14.84
N THR A 147 -7.42 -14.43 -15.69
CA THR A 147 -7.70 -15.83 -15.35
C THR A 147 -6.50 -16.53 -14.70
N GLY A 148 -6.70 -17.77 -14.24
CA GLY A 148 -5.59 -18.61 -13.81
C GLY A 148 -4.55 -18.85 -14.92
N ALA A 149 -5.00 -18.96 -16.19
CA ALA A 149 -4.10 -19.06 -17.33
C ALA A 149 -3.26 -17.79 -17.56
N ASP A 150 -3.87 -16.61 -17.35
CA ASP A 150 -3.16 -15.34 -17.44
C ASP A 150 -2.14 -15.22 -16.29
N THR A 151 -2.50 -15.66 -15.09
CA THR A 151 -1.56 -15.70 -13.96
C THR A 151 -0.38 -16.60 -14.27
N GLU A 152 -0.58 -17.80 -14.77
CA GLU A 152 0.49 -18.73 -15.17
C GLU A 152 1.42 -18.11 -16.21
N LYS A 153 0.83 -17.39 -17.18
CA LYS A 153 1.56 -16.70 -18.24
C LYS A 153 2.42 -15.55 -17.74
N TYR A 154 1.87 -14.69 -16.85
CA TYR A 154 2.49 -13.42 -16.52
C TYR A 154 3.28 -13.42 -15.21
N ILE A 155 3.01 -14.32 -14.26
CA ILE A 155 3.63 -14.29 -12.92
C ILE A 155 5.18 -14.31 -12.94
N ARG A 156 5.78 -14.80 -14.03
CA ARG A 156 7.24 -14.86 -14.22
C ARG A 156 7.83 -13.64 -14.93
N GLU A 157 7.00 -12.67 -15.33
CA GLU A 157 7.50 -11.46 -15.98
C GLU A 157 8.43 -10.70 -15.02
N PRO A 158 9.58 -10.18 -15.51
CA PRO A 158 10.61 -9.59 -14.64
C PRO A 158 10.14 -8.37 -13.84
N PHE A 159 9.10 -7.66 -14.31
CA PHE A 159 8.55 -6.50 -13.62
C PHE A 159 7.58 -6.87 -12.51
N LEU A 160 7.13 -8.14 -12.42
CA LEU A 160 6.20 -8.63 -11.41
C LEU A 160 6.94 -9.31 -10.25
N TYR A 161 6.63 -8.87 -9.05
CA TYR A 161 7.33 -9.29 -7.85
C TYR A 161 6.68 -10.49 -7.15
N GLY A 162 5.36 -10.52 -7.10
CA GLY A 162 4.55 -11.57 -6.47
C GLY A 162 3.14 -11.61 -7.03
N LEU A 163 2.26 -12.37 -6.41
CA LEU A 163 0.82 -12.34 -6.64
C LEU A 163 0.20 -11.41 -5.60
N GLY A 164 -0.56 -10.43 -6.06
CA GLY A 164 -1.24 -9.42 -5.23
C GLY A 164 -2.31 -10.00 -4.32
N GLU A 165 -2.94 -9.14 -3.54
CA GLU A 165 -3.89 -9.53 -2.51
C GLU A 165 -4.94 -10.53 -2.99
N PHE A 166 -5.02 -11.67 -2.29
CA PHE A 166 -5.92 -12.75 -2.67
C PHE A 166 -7.28 -12.60 -1.99
N MET A 167 -8.14 -11.72 -2.55
CA MET A 167 -9.45 -11.39 -1.99
C MET A 167 -10.46 -12.54 -2.04
N ASN A 168 -10.31 -13.49 -2.97
CA ASN A 168 -11.26 -14.60 -3.12
C ASN A 168 -11.05 -15.70 -2.06
N TYR A 169 -11.16 -15.32 -0.78
CA TYR A 169 -11.11 -16.25 0.34
C TYR A 169 -12.11 -17.42 0.21
N PRO A 170 -13.39 -17.21 -0.15
CA PRO A 170 -14.30 -18.33 -0.36
C PRO A 170 -13.83 -19.30 -1.46
N GLY A 171 -13.25 -18.77 -2.52
CA GLY A 171 -12.67 -19.59 -3.61
C GLY A 171 -11.55 -20.51 -3.13
N VAL A 172 -10.74 -20.07 -2.14
CA VAL A 172 -9.75 -20.94 -1.51
C VAL A 172 -10.42 -22.07 -0.74
N ILE A 173 -11.40 -21.74 0.11
CA ILE A 173 -12.08 -22.71 0.99
C ILE A 173 -12.86 -23.75 0.16
N PHE A 174 -13.54 -23.32 -0.88
CA PHE A 174 -14.33 -24.18 -1.74
C PHE A 174 -13.56 -24.77 -2.93
N LYS A 175 -12.24 -24.47 -3.02
CA LYS A 175 -11.35 -24.96 -4.09
C LYS A 175 -11.84 -24.58 -5.46
N ASP A 176 -12.19 -23.31 -5.64
CA ASP A 176 -12.56 -22.79 -6.95
C ASP A 176 -11.41 -23.03 -7.93
N PRO A 177 -11.65 -23.60 -9.12
CA PRO A 177 -10.58 -23.98 -10.05
C PRO A 177 -9.71 -22.79 -10.50
N GLU A 178 -10.28 -21.60 -10.68
CA GLU A 178 -9.53 -20.41 -11.07
C GLU A 178 -8.66 -19.90 -9.89
N ALA A 179 -9.20 -19.93 -8.67
CA ALA A 179 -8.44 -19.59 -7.47
C ALA A 179 -7.25 -20.54 -7.28
N MET A 180 -7.49 -21.86 -7.39
CA MET A 180 -6.42 -22.88 -7.24
C MET A 180 -5.35 -22.69 -8.31
N LYS A 181 -5.70 -22.49 -9.56
CA LYS A 181 -4.77 -22.30 -10.66
C LYS A 181 -3.86 -21.08 -10.46
N LYS A 182 -4.40 -19.97 -9.94
CA LYS A 182 -3.62 -18.77 -9.63
C LYS A 182 -2.59 -19.03 -8.52
N LEU A 183 -3.00 -19.70 -7.44
CA LEU A 183 -2.13 -20.04 -6.33
C LEU A 183 -1.04 -21.02 -6.73
N GLU A 184 -1.38 -22.07 -7.51
CA GLU A 184 -0.42 -23.04 -8.05
C GLU A 184 0.59 -22.36 -8.99
N ALA A 185 0.15 -21.41 -9.81
CA ALA A 185 1.03 -20.64 -10.68
C ALA A 185 2.05 -19.81 -9.88
N ALA A 186 1.60 -19.12 -8.82
CA ALA A 186 2.47 -18.35 -7.93
C ALA A 186 3.48 -19.27 -7.20
N ALA A 187 3.00 -20.38 -6.64
CA ALA A 187 3.83 -21.36 -5.96
C ALA A 187 4.89 -21.95 -6.89
N SER A 188 4.52 -22.35 -8.12
CA SER A 188 5.46 -22.89 -9.12
C SER A 188 6.49 -21.87 -9.60
N ALA A 189 6.18 -20.58 -9.49
CA ALA A 189 7.09 -19.49 -9.79
C ALA A 189 7.96 -19.07 -8.60
N GLY A 190 7.75 -19.64 -7.41
CA GLY A 190 8.43 -19.25 -6.17
C GLY A 190 8.09 -17.82 -5.74
N LYS A 191 6.88 -17.34 -6.08
CA LYS A 191 6.43 -15.97 -5.80
C LYS A 191 5.59 -15.95 -4.52
N LEU A 192 5.78 -14.90 -3.71
CA LEU A 192 4.95 -14.63 -2.55
C LEU A 192 3.53 -14.30 -3.01
N VAL A 193 2.54 -14.68 -2.20
CA VAL A 193 1.13 -14.33 -2.38
C VAL A 193 0.69 -13.46 -1.21
N ASP A 194 0.23 -12.26 -1.50
CA ASP A 194 -0.40 -11.39 -0.53
C ASP A 194 -1.85 -11.80 -0.26
N GLY A 195 -2.33 -11.49 0.93
CA GLY A 195 -3.67 -11.83 1.37
C GLY A 195 -4.54 -10.62 1.66
N HIS A 196 -5.84 -10.92 1.65
CA HIS A 196 -6.94 -10.03 1.98
C HIS A 196 -8.09 -10.89 2.55
N ALA A 197 -8.18 -11.00 3.86
CA ALA A 197 -9.09 -11.95 4.49
C ALA A 197 -9.69 -11.40 5.79
N PRO A 198 -10.55 -10.34 5.71
CA PRO A 198 -11.22 -9.78 6.88
C PRO A 198 -12.06 -10.85 7.60
N ASP A 199 -12.09 -10.80 8.93
CA ASP A 199 -12.86 -11.68 9.82
C ASP A 199 -12.63 -13.19 9.59
N THR A 200 -11.52 -13.56 8.96
CA THR A 200 -11.16 -14.95 8.67
C THR A 200 -10.42 -15.56 9.87
N SER A 201 -10.93 -16.64 10.42
CA SER A 201 -10.43 -17.30 11.62
C SER A 201 -10.54 -18.83 11.57
N GLY A 202 -10.06 -19.52 12.61
CA GLY A 202 -10.25 -20.96 12.83
C GLY A 202 -9.72 -21.84 11.69
N LEU A 203 -10.52 -22.81 11.27
CA LEU A 203 -10.15 -23.75 10.19
C LEU A 203 -10.10 -23.08 8.80
N GLY A 204 -10.94 -22.06 8.58
CA GLY A 204 -10.91 -21.28 7.35
C GLY A 204 -9.57 -20.57 7.18
N LEU A 205 -9.08 -19.93 8.22
CA LEU A 205 -7.76 -19.30 8.22
C LEU A 205 -6.64 -20.31 8.00
N ASN A 206 -6.72 -21.51 8.60
CA ASN A 206 -5.75 -22.56 8.35
C ASN A 206 -5.70 -22.95 6.87
N ALA A 207 -6.85 -23.09 6.22
CA ALA A 207 -6.93 -23.42 4.80
C ALA A 207 -6.34 -22.31 3.92
N TYR A 208 -6.63 -21.05 4.25
CA TYR A 208 -6.10 -19.89 3.55
C TYR A 208 -4.57 -19.81 3.63
N ILE A 209 -3.99 -19.98 4.81
CA ILE A 209 -2.54 -20.04 5.00
C ILE A 209 -1.92 -21.27 4.31
N ALA A 210 -2.56 -22.44 4.42
CA ALA A 210 -2.08 -23.67 3.81
C ALA A 210 -2.06 -23.59 2.27
N ALA A 211 -2.86 -22.71 1.67
CA ALA A 211 -2.84 -22.41 0.24
C ALA A 211 -1.64 -21.55 -0.18
N GLY A 212 -0.75 -21.15 0.75
CA GLY A 212 0.47 -20.40 0.48
C GLY A 212 0.34 -18.88 0.61
N ILE A 213 -0.80 -18.38 1.10
CA ILE A 213 -1.03 -16.95 1.31
C ILE A 213 -0.33 -16.52 2.60
N SER A 214 0.50 -15.47 2.55
CA SER A 214 1.50 -15.18 3.56
C SER A 214 1.21 -13.94 4.40
N THR A 215 0.35 -13.03 3.93
CA THR A 215 0.10 -11.72 4.55
C THR A 215 -1.38 -11.44 4.74
N ASP A 216 -1.73 -10.45 5.55
CA ASP A 216 -3.06 -9.86 5.61
C ASP A 216 -3.01 -8.43 6.15
N HIS A 217 -3.83 -7.53 5.59
CA HIS A 217 -3.94 -6.12 6.00
C HIS A 217 -5.34 -5.74 6.47
N GLU A 218 -6.28 -6.69 6.51
CA GLU A 218 -7.70 -6.47 6.78
C GLU A 218 -8.13 -6.74 8.22
N CYS A 219 -7.19 -7.00 9.13
CA CYS A 219 -7.54 -7.26 10.52
C CYS A 219 -8.34 -6.11 11.13
N THR A 220 -9.50 -6.43 11.69
CA THR A 220 -10.42 -5.47 12.33
C THR A 220 -10.21 -5.36 13.84
N SER A 221 -9.50 -6.31 14.44
CA SER A 221 -9.25 -6.37 15.89
C SER A 221 -7.86 -6.93 16.23
N PRO A 222 -7.33 -6.59 17.43
CA PRO A 222 -6.07 -7.16 17.91
C PRO A 222 -6.12 -8.69 18.02
N ALA A 223 -7.25 -9.27 18.44
CA ALA A 223 -7.40 -10.72 18.58
C ALA A 223 -7.29 -11.44 17.22
N GLU A 224 -7.87 -10.88 16.17
CA GLU A 224 -7.74 -11.38 14.80
C GLU A 224 -6.29 -11.32 14.33
N ALA A 225 -5.60 -10.19 14.58
CA ALA A 225 -4.19 -10.01 14.25
C ALA A 225 -3.31 -11.04 14.99
N GLU A 226 -3.54 -11.26 16.29
CA GLU A 226 -2.82 -12.26 17.09
C GLU A 226 -3.05 -13.68 16.57
N GLU A 227 -4.28 -14.04 16.19
CA GLU A 227 -4.57 -15.37 15.64
C GLU A 227 -3.80 -15.59 14.34
N LYS A 228 -3.84 -14.65 13.39
CA LYS A 228 -3.12 -14.73 12.10
C LYS A 228 -1.60 -14.85 12.32
N VAL A 229 -1.04 -14.02 13.18
CA VAL A 229 0.39 -14.07 13.52
C VAL A 229 0.77 -15.39 14.18
N SER A 230 -0.06 -15.91 15.11
CA SER A 230 0.20 -17.19 15.79
C SER A 230 0.27 -18.38 14.83
N LYS A 231 -0.37 -18.26 13.67
CA LYS A 231 -0.38 -19.26 12.59
C LYS A 231 0.69 -19.00 11.51
N GLY A 232 1.53 -17.97 11.70
CA GLY A 232 2.68 -17.69 10.85
C GLY A 232 2.48 -16.63 9.77
N MET A 233 1.30 -16.03 9.64
CA MET A 233 1.10 -14.91 8.71
C MET A 233 1.87 -13.66 9.16
N TYR A 234 2.19 -12.81 8.20
CA TYR A 234 2.52 -11.43 8.47
C TYR A 234 1.23 -10.59 8.46
N VAL A 235 1.13 -9.65 9.39
CA VAL A 235 -0.02 -8.75 9.50
C VAL A 235 0.44 -7.32 9.24
N HIS A 236 -0.26 -6.62 8.37
CA HIS A 236 -0.01 -5.21 8.10
C HIS A 236 -0.91 -4.34 9.00
N LEU A 237 -0.29 -3.39 9.67
CA LEU A 237 -0.97 -2.31 10.37
C LEU A 237 -1.28 -1.23 9.32
N ARG A 238 -2.56 -1.05 8.99
CA ARG A 238 -3.01 -0.20 7.88
C ARG A 238 -3.45 1.19 8.33
N GLU A 239 -2.93 2.22 7.64
CA GLU A 239 -3.31 3.62 7.84
C GLU A 239 -3.70 4.25 6.48
N GLY A 240 -4.84 3.83 5.94
CA GLY A 240 -5.43 4.34 4.71
C GLY A 240 -6.19 5.65 4.88
N SER A 241 -6.93 6.05 3.84
CA SER A 241 -7.86 7.19 3.91
C SER A 241 -9.22 6.78 4.44
N ALA A 242 -9.75 5.66 3.99
CA ALA A 242 -11.05 5.12 4.41
C ALA A 242 -10.92 4.15 5.58
N THR A 243 -9.96 3.23 5.53
CA THR A 243 -9.77 2.21 6.55
C THR A 243 -8.48 2.46 7.34
N ARG A 244 -8.61 2.49 8.67
CA ARG A 244 -7.53 2.81 9.60
C ARG A 244 -7.58 1.86 10.78
N ASN A 245 -6.60 1.00 10.90
CA ASN A 245 -6.56 0.03 12.00
C ASN A 245 -5.29 0.12 12.86
N VAL A 246 -4.32 0.99 12.51
CA VAL A 246 -3.04 1.11 13.24
C VAL A 246 -3.27 1.31 14.73
N ALA A 247 -4.05 2.32 15.12
CA ALA A 247 -4.26 2.68 16.54
C ALA A 247 -4.89 1.55 17.37
N VAL A 248 -5.64 0.66 16.73
CA VAL A 248 -6.30 -0.48 17.38
C VAL A 248 -5.36 -1.69 17.37
N ASN A 249 -4.87 -2.08 16.20
CA ASN A 249 -4.16 -3.35 16.01
C ASN A 249 -2.69 -3.30 16.46
N CYS A 250 -2.07 -2.11 16.58
CA CYS A 250 -0.73 -2.02 17.17
C CYS A 250 -0.67 -2.53 18.62
N LYS A 251 -1.81 -2.63 19.32
CA LYS A 251 -1.91 -3.20 20.67
C LYS A 251 -1.64 -4.71 20.71
N ALA A 252 -1.78 -5.41 19.58
CA ALA A 252 -1.41 -6.83 19.45
C ALA A 252 0.11 -7.03 19.39
N VAL A 253 0.88 -5.96 19.09
CA VAL A 253 2.33 -6.05 18.89
C VAL A 253 3.04 -6.12 20.24
N ASN A 254 3.93 -7.09 20.39
CA ASN A 254 4.83 -7.23 21.54
C ASN A 254 6.17 -7.82 21.08
N GLU A 255 7.16 -7.87 21.99
CA GLU A 255 8.54 -8.34 21.68
C GLU A 255 8.59 -9.74 21.04
N ARG A 256 7.65 -10.62 21.36
CA ARG A 256 7.65 -12.02 20.87
C ARG A 256 7.14 -12.15 19.44
N ASN A 257 6.23 -11.25 19.04
CA ASN A 257 5.54 -11.33 17.75
C ASN A 257 5.86 -10.18 16.78
N LEU A 258 6.60 -9.16 17.22
CA LEU A 258 6.98 -7.97 16.45
C LEU A 258 7.41 -8.30 15.03
N ARG A 259 8.18 -9.38 14.84
CA ARG A 259 8.74 -9.78 13.53
C ARG A 259 7.68 -10.20 12.50
N ARG A 260 6.42 -10.28 12.88
CA ARG A 260 5.31 -10.62 12.01
C ARG A 260 4.39 -9.45 11.70
N PHE A 261 4.74 -8.25 12.21
CA PHE A 261 3.97 -7.04 11.90
C PHE A 261 4.73 -6.13 10.95
N MET A 262 3.99 -5.53 10.04
CA MET A 262 4.46 -4.54 9.06
C MET A 262 3.49 -3.36 9.03
N PHE A 263 3.84 -2.31 8.29
CA PHE A 263 2.93 -1.19 8.04
C PHE A 263 2.58 -1.10 6.55
N CYS A 264 1.34 -0.71 6.28
CA CYS A 264 0.90 -0.37 4.93
C CYS A 264 -0.03 0.85 4.92
N THR A 265 -0.20 1.43 3.74
CA THR A 265 -1.17 2.52 3.53
C THR A 265 -2.41 2.09 2.79
N ASP A 266 -2.32 1.03 1.98
CA ASP A 266 -3.43 0.54 1.18
C ASP A 266 -4.04 1.66 0.33
N ASP A 267 -5.32 1.95 0.43
CA ASP A 267 -6.02 3.06 -0.22
C ASP A 267 -5.74 4.40 0.49
N ARG A 268 -4.81 5.21 -0.02
CA ARG A 268 -4.48 6.49 0.58
C ARG A 268 -4.50 7.63 -0.43
N HIS A 269 -5.41 8.58 -0.22
CA HIS A 269 -5.60 9.74 -1.08
C HIS A 269 -4.45 10.74 -0.98
N ALA A 270 -4.11 11.38 -2.10
CA ALA A 270 -3.07 12.41 -2.16
C ALA A 270 -3.30 13.55 -1.18
N ALA A 271 -4.55 13.95 -0.96
CA ALA A 271 -4.91 14.99 0.01
C ALA A 271 -4.52 14.60 1.45
N ASP A 272 -4.76 13.34 1.85
CA ASP A 272 -4.37 12.83 3.16
C ASP A 272 -2.86 12.70 3.29
N ILE A 273 -2.16 12.21 2.25
CA ILE A 273 -0.70 12.14 2.25
C ILE A 273 -0.10 13.54 2.40
N ARG A 274 -0.62 14.52 1.69
CA ARG A 274 -0.17 15.91 1.78
C ARG A 274 -0.40 16.52 3.17
N ALA A 275 -1.57 16.30 3.74
CA ALA A 275 -1.98 16.90 5.00
C ALA A 275 -1.40 16.20 6.24
N LYS A 276 -1.35 14.86 6.23
CA LYS A 276 -1.02 14.05 7.40
C LYS A 276 0.31 13.31 7.25
N GLY A 277 0.71 12.95 6.04
CA GLY A 277 1.86 12.11 5.73
C GLY A 277 1.48 10.75 5.16
N HIS A 278 2.48 9.94 4.93
CA HIS A 278 2.40 8.57 4.40
C HIS A 278 2.71 7.55 5.51
N LEU A 279 3.73 6.71 5.39
CA LEU A 279 4.14 5.82 6.48
C LEU A 279 4.62 6.57 7.73
N ASP A 280 5.22 7.76 7.58
CA ASP A 280 5.54 8.64 8.70
C ASP A 280 4.32 8.94 9.59
N ASN A 281 3.13 9.07 8.98
CA ASN A 281 1.88 9.19 9.73
C ASN A 281 1.48 7.88 10.41
N ALA A 282 1.62 6.73 9.74
CA ALA A 282 1.29 5.44 10.33
C ALA A 282 2.15 5.17 11.59
N LEU A 283 3.46 5.46 11.53
CA LEU A 283 4.36 5.34 12.66
C LEU A 283 3.95 6.28 13.79
N ARG A 284 3.65 7.54 13.48
CA ARG A 284 3.16 8.54 14.44
C ARG A 284 1.89 8.09 15.16
N VAL A 285 0.93 7.52 14.42
CA VAL A 285 -0.31 6.98 14.99
C VAL A 285 -0.01 5.80 15.91
N ALA A 286 0.85 4.87 15.50
CA ALA A 286 1.23 3.71 16.31
C ALA A 286 1.91 4.11 17.63
N VAL A 287 2.87 5.03 17.56
CA VAL A 287 3.60 5.53 18.74
C VAL A 287 2.66 6.27 19.70
N ARG A 288 1.76 7.09 19.19
CA ARG A 288 0.72 7.75 20.00
C ARG A 288 -0.24 6.78 20.64
N ALA A 289 -0.46 5.61 20.02
CA ALA A 289 -1.28 4.54 20.58
C ALA A 289 -0.53 3.63 21.55
N GLY A 290 0.78 3.90 21.82
CA GLY A 290 1.60 3.22 22.81
C GLY A 290 2.60 2.18 22.28
N MET A 291 2.76 2.07 20.97
CA MET A 291 3.80 1.22 20.37
C MET A 291 5.19 1.84 20.62
N ASP A 292 6.17 1.02 20.95
CA ASP A 292 7.56 1.46 21.04
C ASP A 292 8.03 2.04 19.68
N PRO A 293 8.66 3.22 19.66
CA PRO A 293 9.04 3.87 18.40
C PRO A 293 10.09 3.08 17.60
N VAL A 294 10.98 2.36 18.25
CA VAL A 294 11.96 1.51 17.56
C VAL A 294 11.28 0.29 16.96
N HIS A 295 10.31 -0.30 17.67
CA HIS A 295 9.47 -1.38 17.14
C HIS A 295 8.68 -0.92 15.91
N ALA A 296 8.15 0.32 15.92
CA ALA A 296 7.48 0.87 14.76
C ALA A 296 8.41 1.01 13.55
N VAL A 297 9.66 1.47 13.77
CA VAL A 297 10.68 1.53 12.71
C VAL A 297 11.01 0.13 12.17
N ILE A 298 11.23 -0.86 13.04
CA ILE A 298 11.53 -2.25 12.65
C ILE A 298 10.39 -2.81 11.79
N ALA A 299 9.14 -2.60 12.19
CA ALA A 299 7.97 -3.06 11.44
C ALA A 299 7.83 -2.38 10.06
N ALA A 300 8.16 -1.09 9.96
CA ALA A 300 8.09 -0.33 8.71
C ALA A 300 9.31 -0.52 7.79
N THR A 301 10.30 -1.31 8.18
CA THR A 301 11.56 -1.45 7.43
C THR A 301 12.03 -2.90 7.33
N LEU A 302 12.69 -3.44 8.37
CA LEU A 302 13.31 -4.77 8.36
C LEU A 302 12.26 -5.87 8.15
N ASN A 303 11.15 -5.84 8.85
CA ASN A 303 10.13 -6.88 8.75
C ASN A 303 9.54 -6.98 7.33
N THR A 304 9.25 -5.82 6.73
CA THR A 304 8.77 -5.76 5.35
C THR A 304 9.85 -6.28 4.39
N ALA A 305 11.11 -5.87 4.59
CA ALA A 305 12.21 -6.35 3.76
C ALA A 305 12.42 -7.87 3.87
N GLU A 306 12.28 -8.46 5.06
CA GLU A 306 12.38 -9.90 5.28
C GLU A 306 11.20 -10.65 4.66
N CYS A 307 9.96 -10.18 4.87
CA CYS A 307 8.75 -10.79 4.30
C CYS A 307 8.84 -10.90 2.78
N TYR A 308 9.19 -9.80 2.14
CA TYR A 308 9.28 -9.72 0.67
C TYR A 308 10.67 -10.06 0.11
N SER A 309 11.59 -10.60 0.93
CA SER A 309 12.94 -11.02 0.49
C SER A 309 13.74 -9.90 -0.19
N LEU A 310 13.62 -8.67 0.29
CA LEU A 310 14.35 -7.49 -0.20
C LEU A 310 15.75 -7.43 0.43
N SER A 311 16.64 -8.32 0.04
CA SER A 311 17.92 -8.61 0.70
C SER A 311 18.84 -7.40 0.89
N GLY A 312 18.71 -6.37 0.06
CA GLY A 312 19.51 -5.14 0.16
C GLY A 312 18.91 -4.06 1.06
N LYS A 313 17.71 -4.23 1.61
CA LYS A 313 16.92 -3.15 2.22
C LYS A 313 16.59 -3.37 3.70
N GLY A 314 15.93 -2.39 4.28
CA GLY A 314 15.33 -2.47 5.61
C GLY A 314 16.30 -2.32 6.80
N ALA A 315 17.59 -2.05 6.57
CA ALA A 315 18.56 -1.85 7.65
C ALA A 315 19.67 -0.86 7.29
N ILE A 316 20.15 -0.10 8.26
CA ILE A 316 21.41 0.65 8.19
C ILE A 316 22.51 -0.32 8.60
N ALA A 317 23.12 -0.99 7.64
CA ALA A 317 24.16 -2.00 7.89
C ALA A 317 25.11 -2.13 6.69
N PRO A 318 26.38 -2.51 6.90
CA PRO A 318 27.37 -2.67 5.83
C PRO A 318 26.86 -3.57 4.70
N GLY A 319 27.01 -3.11 3.45
CA GLY A 319 26.59 -3.81 2.24
C GLY A 319 25.13 -3.63 1.85
N ARG A 320 24.26 -3.07 2.73
CA ARG A 320 22.88 -2.73 2.39
C ARG A 320 22.81 -1.48 1.52
N ASP A 321 21.70 -1.31 0.81
CA ASP A 321 21.42 -0.10 0.03
C ASP A 321 21.36 1.11 0.97
N ALA A 322 21.96 2.22 0.55
CA ALA A 322 21.91 3.46 1.30
C ALA A 322 20.58 4.19 1.07
N ASP A 323 19.48 3.50 1.40
CA ASP A 323 18.12 4.03 1.47
C ASP A 323 17.88 4.43 2.93
N ILE A 324 17.91 5.73 3.21
CA ILE A 324 17.90 6.26 4.58
C ILE A 324 16.91 7.41 4.68
N ALA A 325 16.06 7.39 5.70
CA ALA A 325 15.25 8.52 6.10
C ALA A 325 15.77 9.10 7.42
N VAL A 326 15.89 10.43 7.49
CA VAL A 326 16.35 11.13 8.68
C VAL A 326 15.18 11.94 9.24
N PHE A 327 14.82 11.63 10.47
CA PHE A 327 13.72 12.29 11.18
C PHE A 327 14.24 13.22 12.28
N ASP A 328 13.47 14.26 12.60
CA ASP A 328 13.79 15.13 13.74
C ASP A 328 13.71 14.35 15.07
N ASP A 329 12.74 13.44 15.17
CA ASP A 329 12.55 12.54 16.32
C ASP A 329 11.73 11.31 15.92
N LEU A 330 11.59 10.33 16.83
CA LEU A 330 10.78 9.13 16.66
C LEU A 330 9.39 9.23 17.33
N LYS A 331 8.91 10.44 17.60
CA LYS A 331 7.56 10.70 18.14
C LYS A 331 6.65 11.30 17.08
N ASP A 332 7.11 12.37 16.45
CA ASP A 332 6.34 13.08 15.43
C ASP A 332 6.76 12.71 14.01
N PHE A 333 7.91 12.03 13.85
CA PHE A 333 8.40 11.53 12.57
C PHE A 333 8.40 12.57 11.45
N ASN A 334 8.82 13.80 11.75
CA ASN A 334 9.03 14.83 10.74
C ASN A 334 10.28 14.51 9.95
N CYS A 335 10.12 14.18 8.67
CA CYS A 335 11.22 13.78 7.82
C CYS A 335 12.00 15.00 7.32
N ALA A 336 13.26 15.10 7.75
CA ALA A 336 14.14 16.20 7.37
C ALA A 336 14.92 15.93 6.08
N LEU A 337 15.32 14.66 5.86
CA LEU A 337 16.20 14.28 4.75
C LEU A 337 15.90 12.85 4.32
N VAL A 338 15.96 12.59 3.01
CA VAL A 338 15.84 11.23 2.47
C VAL A 338 16.93 10.97 1.45
N LEU A 339 17.64 9.86 1.65
CA LEU A 339 18.60 9.32 0.69
C LEU A 339 18.04 8.06 0.04
N LYS A 340 18.25 7.93 -1.26
CA LYS A 340 17.96 6.72 -2.05
C LYS A 340 19.22 6.32 -2.81
N GLY A 341 19.74 5.13 -2.51
CA GLY A 341 21.02 4.69 -3.06
C GLY A 341 22.15 5.70 -2.80
N GLY A 342 22.20 6.29 -1.61
CA GLY A 342 23.18 7.29 -1.19
C GLY A 342 23.01 8.69 -1.79
N LYS A 343 22.04 8.92 -2.64
CA LYS A 343 21.72 10.23 -3.21
C LYS A 343 20.60 10.90 -2.43
N VAL A 344 20.77 12.18 -2.10
CA VAL A 344 19.69 12.97 -1.49
C VAL A 344 18.59 13.18 -2.52
N VAL A 345 17.40 12.64 -2.23
CA VAL A 345 16.22 12.71 -3.11
C VAL A 345 15.12 13.60 -2.56
N ALA A 346 15.15 13.89 -1.25
CA ALA A 346 14.22 14.85 -0.64
C ALA A 346 14.85 15.51 0.59
N GLN A 347 14.46 16.75 0.86
CA GLN A 347 14.89 17.51 2.02
C GLN A 347 13.78 18.49 2.43
N GLU A 348 13.54 18.60 3.75
CA GLU A 348 12.55 19.52 4.34
C GLU A 348 11.17 19.43 3.67
N GLY A 349 10.70 18.21 3.45
CA GLY A 349 9.39 17.93 2.85
C GLY A 349 9.31 18.21 1.36
N LYS A 350 10.42 18.51 0.67
CA LYS A 350 10.47 18.81 -0.78
C LYS A 350 11.24 17.74 -1.53
N PRO A 351 10.70 17.22 -2.66
CA PRO A 351 11.45 16.34 -3.54
C PRO A 351 12.54 17.13 -4.27
N LEU A 352 13.73 16.53 -4.39
CA LEU A 352 14.91 17.11 -5.06
C LEU A 352 15.21 16.45 -6.43
N PHE A 353 14.27 15.76 -6.99
CA PHE A 353 14.33 15.20 -8.34
C PHE A 353 13.26 15.82 -9.22
N ALA A 354 13.58 15.97 -10.51
CA ALA A 354 12.63 16.49 -11.48
C ALA A 354 11.49 15.49 -11.71
N SER A 355 10.28 16.00 -11.96
CA SER A 355 9.24 15.19 -12.59
C SER A 355 9.75 14.82 -13.99
N SER A 356 9.88 13.53 -14.27
CA SER A 356 10.14 13.08 -15.65
C SER A 356 8.94 13.44 -16.53
N GLU A 357 9.13 13.46 -17.86
CA GLU A 357 7.99 13.47 -18.77
C GLU A 357 7.03 12.34 -18.38
N LYS A 358 5.73 12.68 -18.27
CA LYS A 358 4.72 11.70 -17.89
C LYS A 358 4.74 10.53 -18.88
N TYR A 359 5.06 9.36 -18.38
CA TYR A 359 4.94 8.15 -19.15
C TYR A 359 3.47 7.71 -19.19
N LEU A 360 2.83 7.88 -20.32
CA LEU A 360 1.43 7.55 -20.49
C LEU A 360 1.22 6.82 -21.83
N PRO A 361 1.44 5.51 -21.89
CA PRO A 361 1.30 4.73 -23.12
C PRO A 361 -0.17 4.66 -23.58
N ASP A 362 -0.37 4.49 -24.88
CA ASP A 362 -1.72 4.45 -25.49
C ASP A 362 -2.62 3.36 -24.89
N ALA A 363 -2.04 2.25 -24.46
CA ALA A 363 -2.78 1.14 -23.84
C ALA A 363 -3.53 1.50 -22.55
N VAL A 364 -3.17 2.63 -21.91
CA VAL A 364 -3.84 3.09 -20.66
C VAL A 364 -4.56 4.44 -20.87
N ARG A 365 -4.77 4.83 -22.12
CA ARG A 365 -5.49 6.07 -22.45
C ARG A 365 -6.87 5.78 -22.99
N ASN A 366 -7.78 6.75 -22.84
CA ASN A 366 -9.11 6.71 -23.45
C ASN A 366 -9.88 5.43 -23.12
N THR A 367 -9.80 5.00 -21.87
CA THR A 367 -10.37 3.74 -21.39
C THR A 367 -11.81 3.87 -20.87
N VAL A 368 -12.36 5.07 -20.89
CA VAL A 368 -13.73 5.34 -20.45
C VAL A 368 -14.62 5.42 -21.68
N HIS A 369 -15.53 4.45 -21.79
CA HIS A 369 -16.49 4.31 -22.91
C HIS A 369 -17.91 4.32 -22.37
N VAL A 370 -18.39 5.49 -21.98
CA VAL A 370 -19.76 5.71 -21.50
C VAL A 370 -20.58 6.23 -22.66
N GLY A 371 -21.70 5.55 -22.96
CA GLY A 371 -22.69 6.04 -23.90
C GLY A 371 -23.49 7.22 -23.34
N GLU A 372 -24.51 7.66 -24.06
CA GLU A 372 -25.42 8.68 -23.56
C GLU A 372 -26.22 8.16 -22.37
N VAL A 373 -26.14 8.86 -21.23
CA VAL A 373 -26.83 8.51 -19.99
C VAL A 373 -27.92 9.55 -19.72
N PRO A 374 -29.19 9.27 -20.07
CA PRO A 374 -30.28 10.22 -19.83
C PRO A 374 -30.56 10.33 -18.32
N ALA A 375 -31.03 11.48 -17.87
CA ALA A 375 -31.40 11.71 -16.47
C ALA A 375 -32.44 10.70 -15.94
N SER A 376 -33.28 10.20 -16.80
CA SER A 376 -34.25 9.14 -16.46
C SER A 376 -33.63 7.81 -16.05
N ALA A 377 -32.38 7.53 -16.45
CA ALA A 377 -31.66 6.32 -16.07
C ALA A 377 -31.32 6.26 -14.56
N PHE A 378 -31.31 7.40 -13.88
CA PHE A 378 -31.10 7.49 -12.45
C PHE A 378 -32.40 7.42 -11.62
N ARG A 379 -33.54 7.18 -12.26
CA ARG A 379 -34.80 6.97 -11.54
C ARG A 379 -34.81 5.60 -10.88
N LEU A 380 -35.30 5.55 -9.65
CA LEU A 380 -35.47 4.34 -8.87
C LEU A 380 -36.95 4.16 -8.50
N ALA A 381 -37.63 3.33 -9.27
CA ALA A 381 -39.04 2.99 -9.01
C ALA A 381 -39.14 1.90 -7.93
N LEU A 382 -39.87 2.16 -6.89
CA LEU A 382 -40.14 1.19 -5.83
C LEU A 382 -41.45 0.44 -6.09
N LYS A 383 -41.45 -0.89 -5.83
CA LYS A 383 -42.65 -1.71 -5.86
C LYS A 383 -43.54 -1.59 -4.60
N GLY A 384 -43.04 -0.86 -3.60
CA GLY A 384 -43.72 -0.67 -2.31
C GLY A 384 -43.16 0.52 -1.56
N LYS A 385 -43.50 0.68 -0.28
CA LYS A 385 -43.04 1.76 0.57
C LYS A 385 -41.73 1.49 1.30
N ARG A 386 -41.17 0.29 1.18
CA ARG A 386 -39.93 -0.12 1.85
C ARG A 386 -38.87 -0.45 0.85
N ALA A 387 -37.65 0.00 1.12
CA ALA A 387 -36.48 -0.28 0.30
C ALA A 387 -35.31 -0.80 1.15
N ARG A 388 -34.46 -1.63 0.55
CA ARG A 388 -33.15 -1.95 1.09
C ARG A 388 -32.20 -0.80 0.83
N VAL A 389 -31.44 -0.40 1.85
CA VAL A 389 -30.51 0.72 1.82
C VAL A 389 -29.17 0.22 2.31
N ILE A 390 -28.09 0.55 1.62
CA ILE A 390 -26.71 0.31 2.07
C ILE A 390 -26.38 1.41 3.07
N ARG A 391 -26.01 1.02 4.31
CA ARG A 391 -25.52 1.96 5.32
C ARG A 391 -24.00 1.89 5.41
N LEU A 392 -23.37 3.05 5.25
CA LEU A 392 -21.94 3.20 5.46
C LEU A 392 -21.62 3.25 6.96
N ILE A 393 -20.55 2.58 7.37
CA ILE A 393 -19.97 2.67 8.70
C ILE A 393 -18.70 3.54 8.59
N PRO A 394 -18.60 4.66 9.32
CA PRO A 394 -17.43 5.52 9.26
C PRO A 394 -16.12 4.75 9.55
N ASP A 395 -15.06 5.07 8.81
CA ASP A 395 -13.73 4.50 8.93
C ASP A 395 -13.67 2.96 8.78
N ASN A 396 -14.66 2.34 8.13
CA ASN A 396 -14.76 0.89 7.95
C ASN A 396 -15.12 0.53 6.50
N VAL A 397 -14.68 -0.64 6.02
CA VAL A 397 -15.03 -1.22 4.72
C VAL A 397 -16.33 -2.02 4.77
N VAL A 398 -16.75 -2.46 5.94
CA VAL A 398 -18.00 -3.21 6.13
C VAL A 398 -19.18 -2.25 6.04
N THR A 399 -20.25 -2.68 5.38
CA THR A 399 -21.53 -1.95 5.31
C THR A 399 -22.64 -2.74 6.00
N GLU A 400 -23.73 -2.07 6.32
CA GLU A 400 -24.94 -2.69 6.88
C GLU A 400 -26.09 -2.65 5.90
N GLU A 401 -26.94 -3.66 5.93
CA GLU A 401 -28.24 -3.63 5.27
C GLU A 401 -29.29 -3.00 6.18
N LEU A 402 -29.94 -1.95 5.71
CA LEU A 402 -31.08 -1.35 6.37
C LEU A 402 -32.33 -1.52 5.52
N ILE A 403 -33.49 -1.65 6.21
CA ILE A 403 -34.81 -1.53 5.59
C ILE A 403 -35.40 -0.18 6.02
N ARG A 404 -35.66 0.69 5.05
CA ARG A 404 -36.25 2.01 5.27
C ARG A 404 -37.62 2.14 4.62
N GLU A 405 -38.52 2.88 5.25
CA GLU A 405 -39.68 3.43 4.57
C GLU A 405 -39.23 4.61 3.73
N VAL A 406 -39.60 4.61 2.47
CA VAL A 406 -39.17 5.60 1.47
C VAL A 406 -40.38 6.07 0.67
N GLU A 407 -40.50 7.37 0.55
CA GLU A 407 -41.54 7.97 -0.30
C GLU A 407 -41.15 7.87 -1.78
N SER A 408 -42.14 7.64 -2.63
CA SER A 408 -41.96 7.65 -4.08
C SER A 408 -43.00 8.60 -4.69
N ARG A 409 -42.54 9.43 -5.64
CA ARG A 409 -43.37 10.36 -6.39
C ARG A 409 -43.01 10.28 -7.88
N ASP A 410 -43.98 10.22 -8.75
CA ASP A 410 -43.80 10.20 -10.22
C ASP A 410 -42.84 9.07 -10.70
N GLY A 411 -42.87 7.91 -10.04
CA GLY A 411 -42.03 6.77 -10.38
C GLY A 411 -40.58 6.92 -9.96
N ASP A 412 -40.26 7.77 -8.99
CA ASP A 412 -38.93 7.94 -8.44
C ASP A 412 -38.96 8.10 -6.92
N VAL A 413 -37.84 7.71 -6.28
CA VAL A 413 -37.64 7.90 -4.84
C VAL A 413 -37.47 9.37 -4.52
N VAL A 414 -38.19 9.87 -3.52
CA VAL A 414 -38.06 11.23 -3.01
C VAL A 414 -36.87 11.27 -2.03
N LEU A 415 -35.82 12.00 -2.41
CA LEU A 415 -34.67 12.30 -1.55
C LEU A 415 -34.89 13.67 -0.92
N GLY A 416 -34.66 13.82 0.37
CA GLY A 416 -34.72 15.13 1.02
C GLY A 416 -34.96 15.02 2.52
N GLY A 417 -34.36 15.95 3.29
CA GLY A 417 -34.50 16.02 4.75
C GLY A 417 -33.83 14.91 5.55
N THR A 418 -33.21 13.94 4.89
CA THR A 418 -32.46 12.82 5.47
C THR A 418 -31.13 12.64 4.76
N ASP A 419 -30.27 11.80 5.32
CA ASP A 419 -28.98 11.39 4.68
C ASP A 419 -29.16 10.27 3.64
N LEU A 420 -30.39 10.05 3.15
CA LEU A 420 -30.69 9.08 2.12
C LEU A 420 -30.29 9.62 0.74
N LEU A 421 -29.44 8.87 0.02
CA LEU A 421 -28.90 9.23 -1.28
C LEU A 421 -29.18 8.12 -2.30
N LYS A 422 -29.15 8.47 -3.58
CA LYS A 422 -29.02 7.48 -4.66
C LYS A 422 -27.54 7.15 -4.89
N LEU A 423 -27.24 5.87 -5.01
CA LEU A 423 -25.99 5.35 -5.49
C LEU A 423 -26.23 4.80 -6.89
N ALA A 424 -25.49 5.28 -7.88
CA ALA A 424 -25.57 4.78 -9.24
C ALA A 424 -24.22 4.21 -9.69
N VAL A 425 -24.22 3.04 -10.29
CA VAL A 425 -23.07 2.43 -10.94
C VAL A 425 -23.33 2.37 -12.43
N VAL A 426 -22.50 3.07 -13.19
CA VAL A 426 -22.61 3.18 -14.66
C VAL A 426 -21.50 2.36 -15.28
N GLU A 427 -21.83 1.41 -16.18
CA GLU A 427 -20.86 0.68 -16.95
C GLU A 427 -20.08 1.65 -17.85
N ARG A 428 -18.75 1.60 -17.78
CA ARG A 428 -17.86 2.57 -18.44
C ARG A 428 -16.76 1.95 -19.29
N HIS A 429 -16.74 0.63 -19.44
CA HIS A 429 -15.67 -0.07 -20.17
C HIS A 429 -16.07 -0.38 -21.61
N HIS A 430 -17.31 -0.80 -21.84
CA HIS A 430 -17.79 -1.35 -23.11
C HIS A 430 -18.92 -0.52 -23.76
N GLY A 431 -19.34 0.57 -23.11
CA GLY A 431 -20.41 1.42 -23.62
C GLY A 431 -21.76 0.72 -23.73
N THR A 432 -22.03 -0.25 -22.87
CA THR A 432 -23.27 -1.05 -22.93
C THR A 432 -24.51 -0.28 -22.55
N GLY A 433 -24.35 0.87 -21.86
CA GLY A 433 -25.45 1.65 -21.28
C GLY A 433 -26.05 1.03 -20.01
N ASN A 434 -25.45 -0.03 -19.46
CA ASN A 434 -25.92 -0.65 -18.22
C ASN A 434 -25.72 0.30 -17.03
N ILE A 435 -26.80 0.49 -16.26
CA ILE A 435 -26.79 1.29 -15.05
C ILE A 435 -27.54 0.54 -13.96
N ALA A 436 -26.96 0.48 -12.76
CA ALA A 436 -27.64 0.06 -11.56
C ALA A 436 -27.82 1.24 -10.61
N VAL A 437 -29.00 1.37 -10.02
CA VAL A 437 -29.34 2.42 -9.06
C VAL A 437 -29.82 1.78 -7.77
N GLY A 438 -29.21 2.18 -6.66
CA GLY A 438 -29.58 1.77 -5.31
C GLY A 438 -29.73 2.95 -4.36
N LEU A 439 -29.87 2.66 -3.07
CA LEU A 439 -29.97 3.63 -2.01
C LEU A 439 -28.83 3.48 -1.03
N LEU A 440 -28.33 4.61 -0.57
CA LEU A 440 -27.19 4.73 0.34
C LEU A 440 -27.54 5.67 1.49
N GLU A 441 -27.07 5.36 2.70
CA GLU A 441 -27.17 6.22 3.89
C GLU A 441 -25.80 6.28 4.60
N GLY A 442 -25.48 7.38 5.25
CA GLY A 442 -24.24 7.55 6.02
C GLY A 442 -23.13 8.30 5.28
N TYR A 443 -23.38 8.81 4.08
CA TYR A 443 -22.37 9.54 3.29
C TYR A 443 -22.26 11.03 3.64
N GLY A 444 -23.34 11.64 4.12
CA GLY A 444 -23.37 13.03 4.57
C GLY A 444 -23.44 14.08 3.44
N LEU A 445 -23.68 13.69 2.19
CA LEU A 445 -23.88 14.62 1.07
C LEU A 445 -25.23 15.31 1.20
N LYS A 446 -25.25 16.65 1.33
CA LYS A 446 -26.48 17.44 1.53
C LYS A 446 -27.07 17.95 0.23
N ASN A 447 -26.24 18.29 -0.73
CA ASN A 447 -26.64 18.83 -2.04
C ASN A 447 -25.67 18.41 -3.12
N GLY A 448 -26.16 18.27 -4.35
CA GLY A 448 -25.36 17.94 -5.52
C GLY A 448 -25.15 16.44 -5.70
N ALA A 449 -24.13 16.09 -6.48
CA ALA A 449 -23.68 14.72 -6.75
C ALA A 449 -22.16 14.66 -6.80
N ILE A 450 -21.60 13.49 -6.52
CA ILE A 450 -20.18 13.19 -6.68
C ILE A 450 -20.08 12.04 -7.68
N ALA A 451 -19.21 12.14 -8.66
CA ALA A 451 -18.86 11.09 -9.60
C ALA A 451 -17.36 10.76 -9.49
N LEU A 452 -17.03 9.49 -9.51
CA LEU A 452 -15.68 8.95 -9.44
C LEU A 452 -15.37 8.09 -10.66
#